data_e347854ba4a063eff8d921c7b7853af4
#
_entry.id   e347854ba4a063eff8d921c7b7853af4
#
_cell.length_a   1.000
_cell.length_b   1.000
_cell.length_c   1.000
_cell.angle_alpha   90.00
_cell.angle_beta   90.00
_cell.angle_gamma   90.00
#
_symmetry.space_group_name_H-M   'P 1'
#
loop_
_entity.id
_entity.type
_entity.pdbx_description
1 polymer ?
#
loop_
_entity_poly.entity_id
_entity_poly.type
_entity_poly.pdbx_seq_one_letter_code
_entity_poly.pdbx_strand_id
1 'polypeptide(L)'
;MLKKTCVGAVQHRFYGESKPFGNDSYKSADTLGYLTSTQALADFAVLITSLKQNLSAVDAPVVVFGGSYGGMLASWFRLKYPHVAMGALASSAPILQFDNITPWSSFYDAVSQDFKSESLNCFSVIKAVWDVLDNRGSTEAGLLEVSKTFRACKTVRFPSSLSNWLWTAFTYTAMVDYPTPANFMMNLPAYPVKEV
;
A
#
# COMPACT_ATOMS: atom_id res chain seq x y z
N MET A 1 5.73 38.36 8.25
CA MET A 1 4.39 37.90 8.62
C MET A 1 4.31 36.40 8.35
N LEU A 2 4.34 35.55 9.36
CA LEU A 2 4.17 34.11 9.22
C LEU A 2 2.75 33.84 8.73
N LYS A 3 2.59 33.37 7.49
CA LYS A 3 1.29 32.90 7.01
C LYS A 3 0.90 31.66 7.82
N LYS A 4 -0.25 31.70 8.45
CA LYS A 4 -0.79 30.52 9.16
C LYS A 4 -1.08 29.44 8.11
N THR A 5 -0.45 28.28 8.25
CA THR A 5 -0.73 27.09 7.44
C THR A 5 -1.69 26.20 8.24
N CYS A 6 -2.77 25.79 7.60
CA CYS A 6 -3.68 24.79 8.17
C CYS A 6 -3.40 23.46 7.48
N VAL A 7 -3.19 22.40 8.27
CA VAL A 7 -3.04 21.03 7.78
C VAL A 7 -4.23 20.24 8.27
N GLY A 8 -4.91 19.54 7.35
CA GLY A 8 -6.04 18.67 7.65
C GLY A 8 -5.86 17.30 7.06
N ALA A 9 -6.25 16.27 7.78
CA ALA A 9 -6.37 14.91 7.26
C ALA A 9 -7.81 14.65 6.84
N VAL A 10 -7.99 14.03 5.68
CA VAL A 10 -9.31 13.70 5.13
C VAL A 10 -9.47 12.19 5.08
N GLN A 11 -10.58 11.72 5.64
CA GLN A 11 -10.91 10.29 5.63
C GLN A 11 -11.75 9.96 4.39
N HIS A 12 -11.40 8.87 3.72
CA HIS A 12 -12.16 8.35 2.59
C HIS A 12 -13.53 7.84 3.05
N ARG A 13 -14.58 8.09 2.25
CA ARG A 13 -15.92 7.51 2.47
C ARG A 13 -15.81 5.99 2.66
N PHE A 14 -16.67 5.40 3.47
CA PHE A 14 -16.72 4.00 3.90
C PHE A 14 -15.62 3.59 4.90
N TYR A 15 -14.65 4.43 5.21
CA TYR A 15 -13.60 4.12 6.18
C TYR A 15 -13.80 4.87 7.49
N GLY A 16 -13.42 4.23 8.61
CA GLY A 16 -13.55 4.79 9.95
C GLY A 16 -14.97 5.29 10.25
N GLU A 17 -15.09 6.57 10.61
CA GLU A 17 -16.36 7.22 10.92
C GLU A 17 -17.12 7.72 9.66
N SER A 18 -16.46 7.78 8.51
CA SER A 18 -17.05 8.32 7.26
C SER A 18 -17.90 7.30 6.52
N LYS A 19 -18.88 6.71 7.20
CA LYS A 19 -19.78 5.69 6.66
C LYS A 19 -21.07 6.31 6.13
N PRO A 20 -21.29 6.38 4.79
CA PRO A 20 -22.44 7.07 4.20
C PRO A 20 -23.79 6.52 4.64
N PHE A 21 -23.87 5.24 4.94
CA PHE A 21 -25.09 4.54 5.36
C PHE A 21 -24.97 3.96 6.77
N GLY A 22 -24.09 4.51 7.60
CA GLY A 22 -23.85 4.01 8.95
C GLY A 22 -23.50 2.50 8.95
N ASN A 23 -24.21 1.72 9.78
CA ASN A 23 -23.99 0.29 9.88
C ASN A 23 -24.42 -0.51 8.63
N ASP A 24 -25.14 0.10 7.72
CA ASP A 24 -25.63 -0.54 6.50
C ASP A 24 -24.68 -0.35 5.30
N SER A 25 -23.61 0.41 5.49
CA SER A 25 -22.67 0.76 4.41
C SER A 25 -22.10 -0.45 3.64
N TYR A 26 -21.96 -1.59 4.28
CA TYR A 26 -21.36 -2.79 3.68
C TYR A 26 -22.35 -3.93 3.43
N LYS A 27 -23.66 -3.69 3.60
CA LYS A 27 -24.66 -4.77 3.60
C LYS A 27 -25.16 -5.18 2.22
N SER A 28 -25.03 -4.34 1.22
CA SER A 28 -25.55 -4.62 -0.12
C SER A 28 -24.64 -4.10 -1.24
N ALA A 29 -24.81 -4.65 -2.44
CA ALA A 29 -24.15 -4.14 -3.64
C ALA A 29 -24.58 -2.69 -3.95
N ASP A 30 -25.84 -2.33 -3.67
CA ASP A 30 -26.34 -0.98 -3.89
C ASP A 30 -25.60 0.04 -3.04
N THR A 31 -25.41 -0.23 -1.75
CA THR A 31 -24.64 0.66 -0.87
C THR A 31 -23.16 0.68 -1.24
N LEU A 32 -22.56 -0.48 -1.58
CA LEU A 32 -21.16 -0.57 -2.01
C LEU A 32 -20.91 0.10 -3.37
N GLY A 33 -21.91 0.29 -4.21
CA GLY A 33 -21.81 1.06 -5.45
C GLY A 33 -21.35 2.52 -5.23
N TYR A 34 -21.46 3.03 -4.02
CA TYR A 34 -20.93 4.35 -3.63
C TYR A 34 -19.48 4.34 -3.14
N LEU A 35 -18.84 3.17 -3.02
CA LEU A 35 -17.43 3.04 -2.67
C LEU A 35 -16.57 3.15 -3.94
N THR A 36 -16.39 4.36 -4.43
CA THR A 36 -15.57 4.64 -5.61
C THR A 36 -14.58 5.78 -5.35
N SER A 37 -13.41 5.71 -5.99
CA SER A 37 -12.40 6.78 -5.92
C SER A 37 -12.94 8.10 -6.45
N THR A 38 -13.72 8.07 -7.52
CA THR A 38 -14.29 9.27 -8.14
C THR A 38 -15.26 10.01 -7.20
N GLN A 39 -16.06 9.28 -6.45
CA GLN A 39 -16.97 9.88 -5.46
C GLN A 39 -16.19 10.39 -4.23
N ALA A 40 -15.15 9.68 -3.79
CA ALA A 40 -14.28 10.17 -2.72
C ALA A 40 -13.60 11.50 -3.11
N LEU A 41 -13.12 11.60 -4.35
CA LEU A 41 -12.54 12.85 -4.85
C LEU A 41 -13.55 14.00 -4.86
N ALA A 42 -14.80 13.72 -5.22
CA ALA A 42 -15.87 14.73 -5.17
C ALA A 42 -16.15 15.20 -3.74
N ASP A 43 -16.19 14.27 -2.77
CA ASP A 43 -16.34 14.62 -1.35
C ASP A 43 -15.21 15.54 -0.87
N PHE A 44 -13.98 15.24 -1.25
CA PHE A 44 -12.83 16.07 -0.88
C PHE A 44 -12.92 17.48 -1.48
N ALA A 45 -13.41 17.60 -2.72
CA ALA A 45 -13.60 18.91 -3.35
C ALA A 45 -14.65 19.74 -2.61
N VAL A 46 -15.78 19.14 -2.27
CA VAL A 46 -16.86 19.79 -1.49
C VAL A 46 -16.35 20.18 -0.10
N LEU A 47 -15.67 19.26 0.60
CA LEU A 47 -15.13 19.51 1.94
C LEU A 47 -14.12 20.66 1.95
N ILE A 48 -13.17 20.65 1.04
CA ILE A 48 -12.14 21.71 0.95
C ILE A 48 -12.78 23.07 0.66
N THR A 49 -13.73 23.11 -0.27
CA THR A 49 -14.43 24.35 -0.61
C THR A 49 -15.22 24.90 0.59
N SER A 50 -15.97 24.05 1.28
CA SER A 50 -16.71 24.42 2.48
C SER A 50 -15.78 24.87 3.62
N LEU A 51 -14.67 24.16 3.81
CA LEU A 51 -13.68 24.51 4.83
C LEU A 51 -13.04 25.89 4.57
N LYS A 52 -12.71 26.20 3.31
CA LYS A 52 -12.18 27.51 2.91
C LYS A 52 -13.17 28.62 3.21
N GLN A 53 -14.46 28.41 2.96
CA GLN A 53 -15.51 29.37 3.28
C GLN A 53 -15.63 29.58 4.80
N ASN A 54 -15.74 28.49 5.57
CA ASN A 54 -15.90 28.52 7.02
C ASN A 54 -14.72 29.19 7.74
N LEU A 55 -13.52 29.05 7.19
CA LEU A 55 -12.30 29.65 7.72
C LEU A 55 -12.02 31.05 7.17
N SER A 56 -12.91 31.62 6.35
CA SER A 56 -12.69 32.90 5.65
C SER A 56 -11.36 32.92 4.87
N ALA A 57 -11.02 31.78 4.24
CA ALA A 57 -9.76 31.53 3.56
C ALA A 57 -9.96 31.19 2.07
N VAL A 58 -10.95 31.82 1.41
CA VAL A 58 -11.38 31.48 0.05
C VAL A 58 -10.21 31.57 -0.94
N ASP A 59 -9.33 32.56 -0.79
CA ASP A 59 -8.17 32.76 -1.67
C ASP A 59 -6.94 31.96 -1.26
N ALA A 60 -7.01 31.20 -0.17
CA ALA A 60 -5.85 30.41 0.28
C ALA A 60 -5.54 29.28 -0.72
N PRO A 61 -4.27 29.12 -1.14
CA PRO A 61 -3.86 28.00 -1.98
C PRO A 61 -3.96 26.69 -1.23
N VAL A 62 -4.36 25.63 -1.94
CA VAL A 62 -4.46 24.29 -1.40
C VAL A 62 -3.44 23.39 -2.10
N VAL A 63 -2.67 22.67 -1.32
CA VAL A 63 -1.81 21.57 -1.79
C VAL A 63 -2.29 20.28 -1.13
N VAL A 64 -2.50 19.26 -1.93
CA VAL A 64 -2.89 17.94 -1.45
C VAL A 64 -1.69 17.01 -1.46
N PHE A 65 -1.59 16.12 -0.48
CA PHE A 65 -0.53 15.11 -0.45
C PHE A 65 -1.05 13.81 0.14
N GLY A 66 -0.46 12.72 -0.32
CA GLY A 66 -0.80 11.39 0.13
C GLY A 66 0.27 10.37 -0.26
N GLY A 67 0.25 9.21 0.41
CA GLY A 67 1.11 8.08 0.12
C GLY A 67 0.31 6.90 -0.42
N SER A 68 0.93 6.06 -1.26
CA SER A 68 0.32 4.84 -1.80
C SER A 68 -1.01 5.15 -2.52
N TYR A 69 -2.11 4.51 -2.16
CA TYR A 69 -3.44 4.83 -2.68
C TYR A 69 -3.85 6.29 -2.40
N GLY A 70 -3.49 6.85 -1.24
CA GLY A 70 -3.68 8.28 -0.95
C GLY A 70 -2.88 9.18 -1.89
N GLY A 71 -1.70 8.75 -2.35
CA GLY A 71 -0.92 9.42 -3.39
C GLY A 71 -1.61 9.37 -4.77
N MET A 72 -2.21 8.23 -5.12
CA MET A 72 -3.05 8.11 -6.32
C MET A 72 -4.21 9.11 -6.26
N LEU A 73 -4.93 9.16 -5.13
CA LEU A 73 -6.02 10.10 -4.92
C LEU A 73 -5.55 11.56 -5.01
N ALA A 74 -4.39 11.88 -4.43
CA ALA A 74 -3.82 13.23 -4.49
C ALA A 74 -3.52 13.66 -5.94
N SER A 75 -2.89 12.78 -6.73
CA SER A 75 -2.59 13.05 -8.13
C SER A 75 -3.86 13.21 -8.97
N TRP A 76 -4.81 12.28 -8.84
CA TRP A 76 -6.09 12.35 -9.55
C TRP A 76 -6.93 13.55 -9.13
N PHE A 77 -6.87 13.92 -7.84
CA PHE A 77 -7.55 15.12 -7.34
C PHE A 77 -7.03 16.38 -8.02
N ARG A 78 -5.71 16.55 -8.10
CA ARG A 78 -5.11 17.69 -8.79
C ARG A 78 -5.48 17.74 -10.28
N LEU A 79 -5.53 16.58 -10.95
CA LEU A 79 -5.94 16.48 -12.35
C LEU A 79 -7.41 16.82 -12.55
N LYS A 80 -8.28 16.33 -11.69
CA LYS A 80 -9.74 16.43 -11.84
C LYS A 80 -10.32 17.72 -11.26
N TYR A 81 -9.70 18.28 -10.22
CA TYR A 81 -10.14 19.47 -9.51
C TYR A 81 -9.02 20.55 -9.47
N PRO A 82 -8.49 20.99 -10.64
CA PRO A 82 -7.37 21.95 -10.70
C PRO A 82 -7.75 23.32 -10.14
N HIS A 83 -9.02 23.64 -10.08
CA HIS A 83 -9.56 24.87 -9.49
C HIS A 83 -9.62 24.81 -7.94
N VAL A 84 -9.54 23.62 -7.33
CA VAL A 84 -9.56 23.44 -5.87
C VAL A 84 -8.15 23.30 -5.33
N ALA A 85 -7.31 22.45 -5.96
CA ALA A 85 -5.94 22.23 -5.54
C ALA A 85 -4.95 22.79 -6.57
N MET A 86 -4.02 23.62 -6.12
CA MET A 86 -2.98 24.17 -6.97
C MET A 86 -1.83 23.17 -7.20
N GLY A 87 -1.63 22.23 -6.31
CA GLY A 87 -0.55 21.22 -6.38
C GLY A 87 -0.90 19.93 -5.65
N ALA A 88 -0.15 18.88 -5.99
CA ALA A 88 -0.22 17.58 -5.33
C ALA A 88 1.17 17.01 -5.10
N LEU A 89 1.39 16.40 -3.94
CA LEU A 89 2.52 15.53 -3.67
C LEU A 89 2.00 14.09 -3.55
N ALA A 90 2.35 13.25 -4.53
CA ALA A 90 1.88 11.88 -4.66
C ALA A 90 3.05 10.92 -4.41
N SER A 91 3.28 10.58 -3.14
CA SER A 91 4.40 9.73 -2.74
C SER A 91 4.06 8.25 -2.93
N SER A 92 4.97 7.50 -3.57
CA SER A 92 4.81 6.05 -3.79
C SER A 92 3.43 5.67 -4.35
N ALA A 93 2.92 6.46 -5.28
CA ALA A 93 1.59 6.31 -5.86
C ALA A 93 1.65 5.40 -7.09
N PRO A 94 1.06 4.19 -7.07
CA PRO A 94 1.13 3.24 -8.18
C PRO A 94 0.13 3.58 -9.30
N ILE A 95 0.20 4.80 -9.83
CA ILE A 95 -0.77 5.34 -10.80
C ILE A 95 -0.73 4.67 -12.17
N LEU A 96 0.30 3.88 -12.47
CA LEU A 96 0.43 3.12 -13.71
C LEU A 96 0.17 1.62 -13.54
N GLN A 97 -0.02 1.15 -12.31
CA GLN A 97 -0.22 -0.28 -12.01
C GLN A 97 -1.68 -0.68 -12.23
N PHE A 98 -2.09 -0.68 -13.49
CA PHE A 98 -3.42 -1.06 -13.94
C PHE A 98 -3.35 -1.96 -15.16
N ASP A 99 -4.43 -2.73 -15.39
CA ASP A 99 -4.59 -3.58 -16.55
C ASP A 99 -4.36 -2.80 -17.85
N ASN A 100 -3.65 -3.40 -18.77
CA ASN A 100 -3.28 -2.84 -20.08
C ASN A 100 -2.37 -1.60 -20.05
N ILE A 101 -1.84 -1.20 -18.88
CA ILE A 101 -0.86 -0.12 -18.74
C ILE A 101 0.50 -0.70 -18.39
N THR A 102 0.56 -1.51 -17.33
CA THR A 102 1.80 -2.12 -16.83
C THR A 102 1.58 -3.63 -16.68
N PRO A 103 2.56 -4.48 -17.04
CA PRO A 103 2.45 -5.91 -16.78
C PRO A 103 2.16 -6.18 -15.29
N TRP A 104 1.29 -7.13 -15.02
CA TRP A 104 0.89 -7.47 -13.65
C TRP A 104 2.07 -7.87 -12.76
N SER A 105 3.14 -8.45 -13.34
CA SER A 105 4.35 -8.88 -12.64
C SER A 105 5.30 -7.73 -12.28
N SER A 106 5.16 -6.55 -12.88
CA SER A 106 6.18 -5.48 -12.83
C SER A 106 6.63 -5.10 -11.42
N PHE A 107 5.71 -5.08 -10.46
CA PHE A 107 6.06 -4.79 -9.07
C PHE A 107 6.98 -5.86 -8.49
N TYR A 108 6.67 -7.12 -8.73
CA TYR A 108 7.45 -8.27 -8.20
C TYR A 108 8.71 -8.54 -9.00
N ASP A 109 8.74 -8.15 -10.26
CA ASP A 109 9.97 -8.13 -11.05
C ASP A 109 10.96 -7.11 -10.45
N ALA A 110 10.49 -5.95 -10.01
CA ALA A 110 11.31 -4.97 -9.30
C ALA A 110 11.84 -5.55 -7.97
N VAL A 111 10.95 -6.09 -7.12
CA VAL A 111 11.36 -6.74 -5.85
C VAL A 111 12.40 -7.84 -6.11
N SER A 112 12.16 -8.70 -7.10
CA SER A 112 13.10 -9.77 -7.47
C SER A 112 14.44 -9.23 -7.96
N GLN A 113 14.41 -8.11 -8.67
CA GLN A 113 15.63 -7.45 -9.16
C GLN A 113 16.46 -6.86 -8.02
N ASP A 114 15.86 -6.38 -6.96
CA ASP A 114 16.58 -5.86 -5.79
C ASP A 114 17.41 -6.97 -5.14
N PHE A 115 16.83 -8.14 -4.87
CA PHE A 115 17.58 -9.30 -4.37
C PHE A 115 18.62 -9.81 -5.35
N LYS A 116 18.30 -9.84 -6.65
CA LYS A 116 19.22 -10.28 -7.70
C LYS A 116 20.42 -9.37 -7.86
N SER A 117 20.23 -8.05 -7.73
CA SER A 117 21.32 -7.07 -7.83
C SER A 117 22.28 -7.16 -6.65
N GLU A 118 21.79 -7.55 -5.47
CA GLU A 118 22.63 -7.75 -4.29
C GLU A 118 23.37 -9.10 -4.34
N SER A 119 22.67 -10.20 -4.69
CA SER A 119 23.26 -11.54 -4.78
C SER A 119 22.47 -12.46 -5.71
N LEU A 120 23.11 -12.92 -6.79
CA LEU A 120 22.56 -13.96 -7.68
C LEU A 120 22.29 -15.27 -6.95
N ASN A 121 23.11 -15.62 -5.97
CA ASN A 121 22.92 -16.83 -5.18
C ASN A 121 21.68 -16.70 -4.30
N CYS A 122 21.55 -15.61 -3.55
CA CYS A 122 20.36 -15.33 -2.74
C CYS A 122 19.10 -15.36 -3.58
N PHE A 123 19.06 -14.65 -4.70
CA PHE A 123 17.92 -14.67 -5.62
C PHE A 123 17.57 -16.09 -6.09
N SER A 124 18.57 -16.92 -6.45
CA SER A 124 18.35 -18.27 -6.92
C SER A 124 17.78 -19.19 -5.83
N VAL A 125 18.26 -19.02 -4.59
CA VAL A 125 17.75 -19.76 -3.42
C VAL A 125 16.31 -19.36 -3.14
N ILE A 126 16.00 -18.05 -3.08
CA ILE A 126 14.64 -17.57 -2.85
C ILE A 126 13.70 -18.08 -3.95
N LYS A 127 14.14 -18.04 -5.21
CA LYS A 127 13.33 -18.54 -6.34
C LYS A 127 13.01 -20.03 -6.21
N ALA A 128 13.94 -20.83 -5.70
CA ALA A 128 13.74 -22.28 -5.54
C ALA A 128 12.86 -22.63 -4.32
N VAL A 129 12.71 -21.73 -3.35
CA VAL A 129 11.94 -22.00 -2.12
C VAL A 129 10.47 -22.27 -2.41
N TRP A 130 9.89 -21.62 -3.41
CA TRP A 130 8.47 -21.76 -3.72
C TRP A 130 8.09 -23.21 -4.07
N ASP A 131 8.82 -23.83 -4.98
CA ASP A 131 8.63 -25.23 -5.38
C ASP A 131 8.87 -26.18 -4.19
N VAL A 132 9.86 -25.89 -3.35
CA VAL A 132 10.14 -26.68 -2.16
C VAL A 132 8.99 -26.61 -1.15
N LEU A 133 8.42 -25.43 -0.93
CA LEU A 133 7.29 -25.25 -0.02
C LEU A 133 6.03 -25.96 -0.53
N ASP A 134 5.75 -25.87 -1.81
CA ASP A 134 4.59 -26.54 -2.42
C ASP A 134 4.74 -28.06 -2.36
N ASN A 135 5.93 -28.58 -2.71
CA ASN A 135 6.20 -30.03 -2.66
C ASN A 135 6.15 -30.58 -1.23
N ARG A 136 6.82 -29.91 -0.26
CA ARG A 136 6.79 -30.33 1.16
C ARG A 136 5.40 -30.16 1.76
N GLY A 137 4.74 -29.06 1.44
CA GLY A 137 3.39 -28.75 1.95
C GLY A 137 2.27 -29.62 1.39
N SER A 138 2.56 -30.52 0.46
CA SER A 138 1.57 -31.45 -0.11
C SER A 138 1.12 -32.57 0.87
N THR A 139 1.84 -32.74 1.99
CA THR A 139 1.56 -33.76 3.01
C THR A 139 1.51 -33.16 4.41
N GLU A 140 0.74 -33.78 5.34
CA GLU A 140 0.70 -33.35 6.74
C GLU A 140 2.07 -33.39 7.42
N ALA A 141 2.86 -34.42 7.15
CA ALA A 141 4.21 -34.54 7.70
C ALA A 141 5.11 -33.42 7.20
N GLY A 142 5.03 -33.08 5.92
CA GLY A 142 5.77 -31.97 5.33
C GLY A 142 5.31 -30.62 5.86
N LEU A 143 4.01 -30.38 6.07
CA LEU A 143 3.51 -29.17 6.72
C LEU A 143 4.05 -29.01 8.14
N LEU A 144 4.13 -30.10 8.89
CA LEU A 144 4.69 -30.09 10.24
C LEU A 144 6.19 -29.79 10.20
N GLU A 145 6.95 -30.39 9.26
CA GLU A 145 8.37 -30.12 9.06
C GLU A 145 8.63 -28.64 8.71
N VAL A 146 7.90 -28.13 7.73
CA VAL A 146 7.99 -26.72 7.32
C VAL A 146 7.65 -25.79 8.48
N SER A 147 6.60 -26.08 9.22
CA SER A 147 6.21 -25.28 10.40
C SER A 147 7.29 -25.24 11.46
N LYS A 148 7.99 -26.35 11.71
CA LYS A 148 9.12 -26.40 12.64
C LYS A 148 10.32 -25.64 12.13
N THR A 149 10.67 -25.83 10.84
CA THR A 149 11.80 -25.14 10.20
C THR A 149 11.67 -23.62 10.26
N PHE A 150 10.48 -23.11 9.97
CA PHE A 150 10.18 -21.66 10.03
C PHE A 150 9.78 -21.18 11.44
N ARG A 151 9.83 -22.04 12.46
CA ARG A 151 9.42 -21.71 13.84
C ARG A 151 8.05 -21.02 13.90
N ALA A 152 7.10 -21.51 13.10
CA ALA A 152 5.77 -20.97 13.07
C ALA A 152 5.08 -21.13 14.42
N CYS A 153 4.32 -20.13 14.87
CA CYS A 153 3.60 -20.15 16.15
C CYS A 153 2.56 -21.28 16.25
N LYS A 154 2.08 -21.75 15.10
CA LYS A 154 1.15 -22.89 14.97
C LYS A 154 1.51 -23.66 13.71
N THR A 155 1.13 -24.94 13.67
CA THR A 155 1.28 -25.73 12.45
C THR A 155 0.54 -25.07 11.29
N VAL A 156 1.27 -24.81 10.21
CA VAL A 156 0.73 -24.26 8.97
C VAL A 156 -0.23 -25.27 8.37
N ARG A 157 -1.42 -24.84 8.02
CA ARG A 157 -2.46 -25.71 7.45
C ARG A 157 -2.40 -25.81 5.92
N PHE A 158 -1.89 -24.78 5.28
CA PHE A 158 -1.77 -24.65 3.83
C PHE A 158 -0.41 -24.08 3.46
N PRO A 159 0.30 -24.65 2.48
CA PRO A 159 1.59 -24.11 2.01
C PRO A 159 1.49 -22.64 1.65
N SER A 160 0.41 -22.25 0.98
CA SER A 160 0.13 -20.87 0.56
C SER A 160 0.15 -19.84 1.70
N SER A 161 -0.18 -20.24 2.93
CA SER A 161 -0.13 -19.32 4.07
C SER A 161 1.30 -18.87 4.37
N LEU A 162 2.26 -19.79 4.31
CA LEU A 162 3.68 -19.49 4.52
C LEU A 162 4.26 -18.78 3.31
N SER A 163 3.94 -19.25 2.10
CA SER A 163 4.37 -18.61 0.85
C SER A 163 3.94 -17.14 0.79
N ASN A 164 2.68 -16.84 1.11
CA ASN A 164 2.18 -15.47 1.17
C ASN A 164 2.88 -14.61 2.23
N TRP A 165 3.19 -15.22 3.38
CA TRP A 165 3.93 -14.50 4.42
C TRP A 165 5.36 -14.16 3.98
N LEU A 166 6.08 -15.13 3.42
CA LEU A 166 7.45 -14.93 2.89
C LEU A 166 7.46 -13.90 1.77
N TRP A 167 6.51 -14.01 0.86
CA TRP A 167 6.35 -13.08 -0.23
C TRP A 167 6.14 -11.63 0.26
N THR A 168 5.31 -11.46 1.28
CA THR A 168 5.10 -10.18 1.94
C THR A 168 6.41 -9.71 2.64
N ALA A 169 7.10 -10.60 3.33
CA ALA A 169 8.35 -10.29 4.02
C ALA A 169 9.43 -9.79 3.04
N PHE A 170 9.65 -10.49 1.93
CA PHE A 170 10.60 -10.06 0.90
C PHE A 170 10.20 -8.73 0.26
N THR A 171 8.91 -8.53 -0.01
CA THR A 171 8.40 -7.26 -0.54
C THR A 171 8.71 -6.09 0.39
N TYR A 172 8.40 -6.22 1.68
CA TYR A 172 8.67 -5.14 2.64
C TYR A 172 10.16 -4.94 2.88
N THR A 173 10.97 -6.00 2.87
CA THR A 173 12.43 -5.89 2.95
C THR A 173 13.00 -5.06 1.81
N ALA A 174 12.60 -5.35 0.56
CA ALA A 174 12.99 -4.57 -0.60
C ALA A 174 12.48 -3.11 -0.54
N MET A 175 11.23 -2.90 -0.10
CA MET A 175 10.60 -1.58 0.00
C MET A 175 11.34 -0.62 0.93
N VAL A 176 12.02 -1.12 1.95
CA VAL A 176 12.73 -0.31 2.94
C VAL A 176 14.25 -0.52 2.89
N ASP A 177 14.78 -0.93 1.75
CA ASP A 177 16.22 -1.11 1.54
C ASP A 177 16.96 0.25 1.47
N TYR A 178 16.93 0.94 2.61
CA TYR A 178 17.55 2.25 2.80
C TYR A 178 18.94 2.13 3.42
N PRO A 179 19.82 3.16 3.23
CA PRO A 179 21.12 3.21 3.89
C PRO A 179 21.05 3.46 5.41
N THR A 180 19.85 3.57 5.95
CA THR A 180 19.58 3.79 7.37
C THR A 180 18.57 2.76 7.87
N PRO A 181 18.61 2.37 9.16
CA PRO A 181 17.60 1.49 9.72
C PRO A 181 16.19 2.03 9.52
N ALA A 182 15.25 1.14 9.24
CA ALA A 182 13.85 1.46 9.04
C ALA A 182 12.99 0.86 10.16
N ASN A 183 11.93 1.57 10.53
CA ASN A 183 10.93 1.13 11.50
C ASN A 183 9.54 1.14 10.86
N PHE A 184 9.41 0.50 9.70
CA PHE A 184 8.15 0.34 8.99
C PHE A 184 7.68 -1.10 9.15
N MET A 185 6.58 -1.30 9.87
CA MET A 185 5.98 -2.59 10.26
C MET A 185 6.84 -3.47 11.18
N MET A 186 8.16 -3.43 11.06
CA MET A 186 9.14 -4.06 11.96
C MET A 186 10.48 -3.31 11.87
N ASN A 187 11.31 -3.49 12.90
CA ASN A 187 12.66 -2.92 12.88
C ASN A 187 13.53 -3.73 11.93
N LEU A 188 14.04 -3.07 10.90
CA LEU A 188 15.00 -3.63 9.95
C LEU A 188 16.29 -2.82 9.97
N PRO A 189 17.46 -3.47 9.80
CA PRO A 189 18.75 -2.78 9.72
C PRO A 189 18.84 -1.92 8.46
N ALA A 190 19.92 -1.15 8.34
CA ALA A 190 20.29 -0.52 7.07
C ALA A 190 20.60 -1.60 6.02
N TYR A 191 20.22 -1.36 4.77
CA TYR A 191 20.40 -2.30 3.66
C TYR A 191 19.88 -3.72 3.96
N PRO A 192 18.63 -3.89 4.37
CA PRO A 192 18.12 -5.16 4.85
C PRO A 192 18.14 -6.27 3.79
N VAL A 193 18.18 -5.95 2.49
CA VAL A 193 18.32 -6.96 1.41
C VAL A 193 19.68 -7.66 1.47
N LYS A 194 20.72 -7.00 1.95
CA LYS A 194 22.05 -7.60 2.15
C LYS A 194 22.11 -8.62 3.28
N GLU A 195 21.21 -8.50 4.25
CA GLU A 195 21.18 -9.36 5.44
C GLU A 195 20.38 -10.65 5.21
N VAL A 196 19.68 -10.77 4.08
CA VAL A 196 18.94 -11.95 3.66
C VAL A 196 19.83 -12.91 2.89
#